data_8fd30e04d7e49e6b53c33fcbc46efd05
#
_entry.id   8fd30e04d7e49e6b53c33fcbc46efd05
#
_cell.length_a   1.000
_cell.length_b   1.000
_cell.length_c   1.000
_cell.angle_alpha   90.00
_cell.angle_beta   90.00
_cell.angle_gamma   90.00
#
_symmetry.space_group_name_H-M   'P 1'
#
loop_
_entity.id
_entity.type
_entity.pdbx_description
1 polymer ?
#
loop_
_entity_poly.entity_id
_entity_poly.type
_entity_poly.pdbx_seq_one_letter_code
_entity_poly.pdbx_strand_id
1 'polypeptide(L)'
;MWSELPRLQPMFPKSVKNLSSRQRRNWKTAPAKSCSLPVQNRSVLDHLSGEPFQEYLNSMYFDRFLQWKWLERQPVTKNTFRQYRVLGKGGFGEVCACQVRATGKMYACKRLEKKRIKKRKGESMALNEKQILEKVNSQFVVNLAYAYETKDALCLVLTIMNGGDLKFHIYNMGNPGFEEERALFYAAEILCGLEDLHRENTVYRDLKPENILLDDYGHIRISDLGLAVKIPEGESIRGRVGTVGYMAPEVLNNQRYTLSPDYWGLGCLIYEMIAGQSPFRGRKEKVKREEVDRRVLETEEVYSHKFSEEAKSICKMLLTKDVKQRLGCQGEGAAEVKRHPFFKSMNFKRLEAGMLDPPFVPDPRAVYCKDVLDIEQFSTVKGVNLDQTDDDFYSKFSTGSVSIPWQNEMIETECFKELNVFGPNGTISPDLNKSYPPEPPKKGLLQRIFKRQHQNNSKSSPNSKASLNHHINSNHVSSNSTGSS
;
A
#
# COMPACT_ATOMS: atom_id res chain seq x y z
N MET A 1 -18.66 -4.07 -11.36
CA MET A 1 -18.98 -3.65 -12.74
C MET A 1 -18.21 -2.41 -13.19
N TRP A 2 -17.37 -1.81 -12.32
CA TRP A 2 -16.54 -0.63 -12.62
C TRP A 2 -15.04 -0.94 -12.78
N SER A 3 -14.62 -2.19 -12.58
CA SER A 3 -13.22 -2.62 -12.64
C SER A 3 -12.71 -3.04 -14.01
N GLU A 4 -13.59 -3.21 -15.02
CA GLU A 4 -13.22 -3.74 -16.33
C GLU A 4 -13.40 -2.77 -17.50
N LEU A 5 -13.89 -1.56 -17.26
CA LEU A 5 -13.76 -0.50 -18.25
C LEU A 5 -12.28 -0.11 -18.33
N PRO A 6 -11.68 0.06 -19.53
CA PRO A 6 -10.42 0.73 -19.65
C PRO A 6 -10.60 2.06 -18.91
N ARG A 7 -9.95 2.21 -17.75
CA ARG A 7 -10.17 3.21 -16.71
C ARG A 7 -10.42 4.56 -17.35
N LEU A 8 -11.70 4.88 -17.61
CA LEU A 8 -12.14 6.25 -17.85
C LEU A 8 -11.84 6.97 -16.54
N GLN A 9 -10.76 7.72 -16.55
CA GLN A 9 -10.34 8.45 -15.36
C GLN A 9 -11.41 9.48 -15.02
N PRO A 10 -11.63 9.77 -13.74
CA PRO A 10 -12.68 10.71 -13.33
C PRO A 10 -12.52 12.04 -14.07
N MET A 11 -13.60 12.47 -14.68
CA MET A 11 -13.70 13.73 -15.40
C MET A 11 -13.72 14.88 -14.40
N PHE A 12 -12.60 15.55 -14.17
CA PHE A 12 -12.60 16.83 -13.44
C PHE A 12 -11.46 17.75 -13.88
N PRO A 13 -11.71 19.04 -13.96
CA PRO A 13 -10.99 20.01 -14.75
C PRO A 13 -10.26 21.15 -14.03
N LYS A 14 -9.07 21.60 -14.44
CA LYS A 14 -8.53 22.97 -14.49
C LYS A 14 -7.27 23.19 -15.32
N SER A 15 -7.19 24.40 -15.88
CA SER A 15 -6.46 24.85 -17.06
C SER A 15 -4.98 24.48 -17.16
N VAL A 16 -4.57 24.14 -18.38
CA VAL A 16 -3.20 23.82 -18.79
C VAL A 16 -2.73 24.83 -19.78
N LYS A 17 -2.44 26.06 -19.35
CA LYS A 17 -1.84 27.07 -20.26
C LYS A 17 -0.38 26.78 -20.62
N ASN A 18 0.29 25.80 -19.94
CA ASN A 18 1.74 25.59 -20.06
C ASN A 18 2.17 24.25 -20.64
N LEU A 19 1.26 23.41 -21.12
CA LEU A 19 1.66 22.17 -21.79
C LEU A 19 1.98 22.45 -23.27
N SER A 20 3.17 22.02 -23.69
CA SER A 20 3.60 22.21 -25.09
C SER A 20 2.68 21.43 -26.06
N SER A 21 2.52 21.93 -27.25
CA SER A 21 1.77 21.30 -28.34
C SER A 21 2.25 19.86 -28.66
N ARG A 22 3.52 19.55 -28.32
CA ARG A 22 4.12 18.21 -28.42
C ARG A 22 3.60 17.26 -27.36
N GLN A 23 3.40 17.72 -26.12
CA GLN A 23 2.83 16.91 -25.03
C GLN A 23 1.35 16.61 -25.30
N ARG A 24 0.57 17.56 -25.79
CA ARG A 24 -0.83 17.34 -26.20
C ARG A 24 -0.95 16.31 -27.35
N ARG A 25 -0.02 16.31 -28.31
CA ARG A 25 0.00 15.34 -29.42
C ARG A 25 0.29 13.91 -28.98
N ASN A 26 1.26 13.72 -28.08
CA ASN A 26 1.65 12.38 -27.62
C ASN A 26 0.52 11.66 -26.87
N TRP A 27 -0.42 12.38 -26.25
CA TRP A 27 -1.57 11.78 -25.59
C TRP A 27 -2.73 11.47 -26.55
N LYS A 28 -2.87 12.23 -27.62
CA LYS A 28 -3.88 11.99 -28.67
C LYS A 28 -3.59 10.75 -29.51
N THR A 29 -2.33 10.31 -29.57
CA THR A 29 -1.87 9.20 -30.43
C THR A 29 -1.51 7.93 -29.68
N ALA A 30 -1.74 7.84 -28.37
CA ALA A 30 -1.46 6.64 -27.60
C ALA A 30 -2.43 5.51 -28.03
N PRO A 31 -1.92 4.33 -28.51
CA PRO A 31 -2.78 3.26 -28.95
C PRO A 31 -3.54 2.69 -27.73
N ALA A 32 -4.86 2.54 -27.89
CA ALA A 32 -5.67 1.76 -26.96
C ALA A 32 -5.17 0.30 -26.98
N LYS A 33 -4.71 -0.23 -25.84
CA LYS A 33 -4.41 -1.66 -25.73
C LYS A 33 -5.71 -2.43 -25.94
N SER A 34 -5.73 -3.31 -26.93
CA SER A 34 -6.84 -4.19 -27.22
C SER A 34 -7.03 -5.16 -26.04
N CYS A 35 -8.03 -4.91 -25.21
CA CYS A 35 -8.58 -5.88 -24.29
C CYS A 35 -9.76 -6.59 -24.97
N SER A 36 -9.89 -7.89 -24.80
CA SER A 36 -11.07 -8.67 -25.20
C SER A 36 -12.22 -8.33 -24.25
N LEU A 37 -12.96 -7.26 -24.58
CA LEU A 37 -14.13 -6.84 -23.81
C LEU A 37 -15.38 -7.61 -24.25
N PRO A 38 -16.35 -7.89 -23.34
CA PRO A 38 -17.67 -8.38 -23.71
C PRO A 38 -18.32 -7.49 -24.77
N VAL A 39 -19.14 -8.09 -25.63
CA VAL A 39 -19.76 -7.40 -26.79
C VAL A 39 -20.47 -6.09 -26.39
N GLN A 40 -21.20 -6.09 -25.27
CA GLN A 40 -21.89 -4.90 -24.75
C GLN A 40 -20.93 -3.75 -24.38
N ASN A 41 -19.77 -4.10 -23.81
CA ASN A 41 -18.75 -3.10 -23.45
C ASN A 41 -18.02 -2.55 -24.69
N ARG A 42 -17.93 -3.35 -25.76
CA ARG A 42 -17.33 -2.92 -27.02
C ARG A 42 -18.17 -1.83 -27.70
N SER A 43 -19.50 -1.99 -27.75
CA SER A 43 -20.40 -0.99 -28.32
C SER A 43 -20.33 0.36 -27.58
N VAL A 44 -20.21 0.33 -26.23
CA VAL A 44 -20.03 1.55 -25.43
C VAL A 44 -18.68 2.17 -25.71
N LEU A 45 -17.62 1.37 -25.82
CA LEU A 45 -16.27 1.87 -26.11
C LEU A 45 -16.21 2.50 -27.51
N ASP A 46 -16.82 1.86 -28.52
CA ASP A 46 -16.86 2.37 -29.89
C ASP A 46 -17.62 3.68 -29.95
N HIS A 47 -18.76 3.80 -29.28
CA HIS A 47 -19.50 5.05 -29.17
C HIS A 47 -18.68 6.14 -28.49
N LEU A 48 -18.07 5.86 -27.34
CA LEU A 48 -17.27 6.82 -26.60
C LEU A 48 -15.93 7.19 -27.29
N SER A 49 -15.45 6.38 -28.22
CA SER A 49 -14.23 6.68 -29.00
C SER A 49 -14.50 7.54 -30.24
N GLY A 50 -15.76 7.75 -30.60
CA GLY A 50 -16.19 8.58 -31.70
C GLY A 50 -16.29 10.08 -31.36
N GLU A 51 -17.40 10.71 -31.75
CA GLU A 51 -17.69 12.13 -31.55
C GLU A 51 -17.59 12.58 -30.08
N PRO A 52 -18.13 11.85 -29.08
CA PRO A 52 -17.99 12.22 -27.67
C PRO A 52 -16.53 12.33 -27.19
N PHE A 53 -15.63 11.51 -27.75
CA PHE A 53 -14.21 11.60 -27.45
C PHE A 53 -13.57 12.85 -28.05
N GLN A 54 -13.96 13.25 -29.27
CA GLN A 54 -13.48 14.48 -29.89
C GLN A 54 -13.95 15.72 -29.13
N GLU A 55 -15.20 15.75 -28.69
CA GLU A 55 -15.74 16.80 -27.83
C GLU A 55 -14.97 16.87 -26.51
N TYR A 56 -14.70 15.71 -25.86
CA TYR A 56 -13.88 15.65 -24.65
C TYR A 56 -12.47 16.21 -24.88
N LEU A 57 -11.79 15.82 -25.98
CA LEU A 57 -10.44 16.31 -26.30
C LEU A 57 -10.39 17.84 -26.52
N ASN A 58 -11.49 18.45 -26.90
CA ASN A 58 -11.60 19.90 -27.12
C ASN A 58 -12.17 20.62 -25.88
N SER A 59 -12.57 19.90 -24.86
CA SER A 59 -13.16 20.46 -23.65
C SER A 59 -12.10 20.91 -22.64
N MET A 60 -12.52 21.80 -21.75
CA MET A 60 -11.75 22.15 -20.56
C MET A 60 -11.46 20.93 -19.68
N TYR A 61 -12.27 19.87 -19.73
CA TYR A 61 -12.09 18.66 -18.96
C TYR A 61 -10.83 17.90 -19.35
N PHE A 62 -10.52 17.86 -20.64
CA PHE A 62 -9.28 17.26 -21.11
C PHE A 62 -8.04 18.06 -20.66
N ASP A 63 -8.09 19.39 -20.70
CA ASP A 63 -6.99 20.23 -20.23
C ASP A 63 -6.67 19.97 -18.75
N ARG A 64 -7.67 19.78 -17.93
CA ARG A 64 -7.46 19.46 -16.52
C ARG A 64 -7.01 18.03 -16.28
N PHE A 65 -7.50 17.08 -17.03
CA PHE A 65 -6.96 15.73 -17.01
C PHE A 65 -5.44 15.77 -17.30
N LEU A 66 -5.01 16.56 -18.29
CA LEU A 66 -3.60 16.74 -18.59
C LEU A 66 -2.84 17.39 -17.43
N GLN A 67 -3.44 18.34 -16.71
CA GLN A 67 -2.83 18.99 -15.54
C GLN A 67 -2.65 17.99 -14.39
N TRP A 68 -3.66 17.15 -14.08
CA TRP A 68 -3.55 16.08 -13.10
C TRP A 68 -2.45 15.10 -13.47
N LYS A 69 -2.37 14.71 -14.74
CA LYS A 69 -1.33 13.82 -15.26
C LYS A 69 0.06 14.44 -15.22
N TRP A 70 0.15 15.72 -15.42
CA TRP A 70 1.42 16.43 -15.28
C TRP A 70 1.89 16.48 -13.81
N LEU A 71 0.99 16.74 -12.87
CA LEU A 71 1.30 16.74 -11.44
C LEU A 71 1.69 15.35 -10.94
N GLU A 72 0.96 14.32 -11.35
CA GLU A 72 1.24 12.91 -11.03
C GLU A 72 2.67 12.51 -11.45
N ARG A 73 3.16 13.08 -12.57
CA ARG A 73 4.48 12.76 -13.12
C ARG A 73 5.62 13.64 -12.62
N GLN A 74 5.36 14.52 -11.66
CA GLN A 74 6.46 15.31 -11.09
C GLN A 74 7.47 14.39 -10.39
N PRO A 75 8.78 14.72 -10.45
CA PRO A 75 9.82 13.90 -9.85
C PRO A 75 9.59 13.67 -8.35
N VAL A 76 9.59 12.41 -7.95
CA VAL A 76 9.49 11.99 -6.54
C VAL A 76 10.89 11.71 -6.02
N THR A 77 11.26 12.36 -4.93
CA THR A 77 12.58 12.24 -4.30
C THR A 77 12.43 12.14 -2.79
N LYS A 78 13.55 11.90 -2.09
CA LYS A 78 13.56 11.96 -0.61
C LYS A 78 13.02 13.28 -0.05
N ASN A 79 13.15 14.39 -0.80
CA ASN A 79 12.68 15.72 -0.39
C ASN A 79 11.14 15.88 -0.51
N THR A 80 10.48 15.00 -1.25
CA THR A 80 9.01 14.93 -1.31
C THR A 80 8.41 14.58 0.05
N PHE A 81 9.20 13.89 0.91
CA PHE A 81 8.74 13.36 2.19
C PHE A 81 9.45 14.01 3.37
N ARG A 82 8.73 14.06 4.51
CA ARG A 82 9.31 14.22 5.84
C ARG A 82 9.38 12.84 6.48
N GLN A 83 10.55 12.42 6.93
CA GLN A 83 10.74 11.14 7.63
C GLN A 83 10.50 11.30 9.12
N TYR A 84 9.94 10.27 9.74
CA TYR A 84 9.67 10.18 11.17
C TYR A 84 10.31 8.90 11.76
N ARG A 85 9.74 8.35 12.82
CA ARG A 85 10.26 7.18 13.54
C ARG A 85 10.29 5.92 12.68
N VAL A 86 11.20 5.01 13.04
CA VAL A 86 11.23 3.64 12.53
C VAL A 86 10.02 2.88 13.10
N LEU A 87 9.28 2.19 12.24
CA LEU A 87 8.15 1.34 12.58
C LEU A 87 8.56 -0.12 12.72
N GLY A 88 9.56 -0.55 11.95
CA GLY A 88 10.03 -1.91 11.95
C GLY A 88 11.32 -2.09 11.13
N LYS A 89 11.93 -3.27 11.26
CA LYS A 89 13.12 -3.65 10.51
C LYS A 89 12.95 -5.03 9.91
N GLY A 90 13.41 -5.17 8.68
CA GLY A 90 13.37 -6.41 7.91
C GLY A 90 14.75 -6.83 7.41
N GLY A 91 14.79 -7.93 6.67
CA GLY A 91 16.05 -8.49 6.18
C GLY A 91 16.88 -7.57 5.29
N PHE A 92 16.27 -6.71 4.49
CA PHE A 92 16.94 -5.83 3.55
C PHE A 92 17.00 -4.36 4.01
N GLY A 93 16.27 -3.98 5.04
CA GLY A 93 16.20 -2.58 5.46
C GLY A 93 15.21 -2.32 6.57
N GLU A 94 14.71 -1.11 6.63
CA GLU A 94 13.82 -0.63 7.67
C GLU A 94 12.53 -0.03 7.09
N VAL A 95 11.49 0.02 7.88
CA VAL A 95 10.23 0.71 7.58
C VAL A 95 10.12 1.91 8.50
N CYS A 96 9.97 3.11 7.92
CA CYS A 96 9.83 4.36 8.67
C CYS A 96 8.48 5.01 8.38
N ALA A 97 7.87 5.66 9.35
CA ALA A 97 6.77 6.56 9.08
C ALA A 97 7.28 7.76 8.28
N CYS A 98 6.51 8.20 7.29
CA CYS A 98 6.83 9.39 6.50
C CYS A 98 5.54 10.14 6.13
N GLN A 99 5.70 11.43 5.82
CA GLN A 99 4.61 12.33 5.45
C GLN A 99 4.92 13.00 4.11
N VAL A 100 3.99 13.00 3.19
CA VAL A 100 4.08 13.79 1.97
C VAL A 100 4.00 15.28 2.34
N ARG A 101 5.03 16.06 1.97
CA ARG A 101 5.11 17.48 2.39
C ARG A 101 4.03 18.36 1.77
N ALA A 102 3.55 17.99 0.60
CA ALA A 102 2.56 18.77 -0.14
C ALA A 102 1.14 18.59 0.44
N THR A 103 0.77 17.35 0.75
CA THR A 103 -0.60 16.97 1.14
C THR A 103 -0.76 16.77 2.64
N GLY A 104 0.32 16.47 3.35
CA GLY A 104 0.28 16.11 4.76
C GLY A 104 -0.06 14.65 5.01
N LYS A 105 -0.38 13.84 3.98
CA LYS A 105 -0.75 12.44 4.15
C LYS A 105 0.40 11.60 4.68
N MET A 106 0.09 10.72 5.63
CA MET A 106 1.04 9.81 6.26
C MET A 106 1.12 8.48 5.51
N TYR A 107 2.34 7.95 5.43
CA TYR A 107 2.66 6.66 4.80
C TYR A 107 3.73 5.92 5.58
N ALA A 108 3.94 4.65 5.25
CA ALA A 108 5.06 3.83 5.69
C ALA A 108 6.09 3.73 4.54
N CYS A 109 7.31 4.16 4.75
CA CYS A 109 8.39 4.06 3.76
C CYS A 109 9.27 2.85 4.06
N LYS A 110 9.14 1.78 3.26
CA LYS A 110 10.03 0.60 3.28
C LYS A 110 11.31 0.96 2.53
N ARG A 111 12.40 1.10 3.28
CA ARG A 111 13.72 1.47 2.76
C ARG A 111 14.58 0.23 2.64
N LEU A 112 14.90 -0.17 1.43
CA LEU A 112 15.72 -1.35 1.13
C LEU A 112 17.14 -0.87 0.81
N GLU A 113 18.12 -1.21 1.65
CA GLU A 113 19.52 -0.80 1.51
C GLU A 113 20.17 -1.52 0.31
N LYS A 114 20.58 -0.77 -0.72
CA LYS A 114 21.15 -1.31 -1.97
C LYS A 114 22.32 -2.28 -1.72
N LYS A 115 23.23 -1.97 -0.81
CA LYS A 115 24.36 -2.85 -0.44
C LYS A 115 23.90 -4.17 0.19
N ARG A 116 22.80 -4.17 0.97
CA ARG A 116 22.24 -5.41 1.53
C ARG A 116 21.57 -6.25 0.46
N ILE A 117 20.83 -5.61 -0.43
CA ILE A 117 20.21 -6.29 -1.58
C ILE A 117 21.30 -6.98 -2.38
N LYS A 118 22.35 -6.27 -2.80
CA LYS A 118 23.48 -6.81 -3.57
C LYS A 118 24.18 -7.96 -2.82
N LYS A 119 24.48 -7.77 -1.53
CA LYS A 119 25.12 -8.81 -0.70
C LYS A 119 24.31 -10.10 -0.62
N ARG A 120 22.99 -9.99 -0.58
CA ARG A 120 22.06 -11.13 -0.45
C ARG A 120 21.51 -11.63 -1.79
N LYS A 121 21.94 -11.06 -2.92
CA LYS A 121 21.44 -11.35 -4.27
C LYS A 121 19.91 -11.23 -4.35
N GLY A 122 19.37 -10.17 -3.73
CA GLY A 122 17.93 -9.93 -3.58
C GLY A 122 17.34 -8.96 -4.60
N GLU A 123 18.08 -8.59 -5.65
CA GLU A 123 17.69 -7.57 -6.62
C GLU A 123 16.38 -7.95 -7.34
N SER A 124 16.32 -9.16 -7.86
CA SER A 124 15.13 -9.64 -8.56
C SER A 124 13.90 -9.72 -7.64
N MET A 125 14.10 -10.11 -6.38
CA MET A 125 13.04 -10.19 -5.37
C MET A 125 12.48 -8.79 -5.05
N ALA A 126 13.37 -7.81 -4.83
CA ALA A 126 12.96 -6.44 -4.55
C ALA A 126 12.21 -5.79 -5.73
N LEU A 127 12.68 -6.02 -6.97
CA LEU A 127 12.02 -5.51 -8.17
C LEU A 127 10.67 -6.18 -8.40
N ASN A 128 10.57 -7.49 -8.20
CA ASN A 128 9.34 -8.25 -8.32
C ASN A 128 8.29 -7.78 -7.30
N GLU A 129 8.66 -7.57 -6.04
CA GLU A 129 7.77 -6.99 -5.01
C GLU A 129 7.19 -5.65 -5.49
N LYS A 130 8.05 -4.75 -5.95
CA LYS A 130 7.64 -3.45 -6.47
C LYS A 130 6.69 -3.57 -7.66
N GLN A 131 6.98 -4.44 -8.62
CA GLN A 131 6.16 -4.65 -9.81
C GLN A 131 4.77 -5.23 -9.50
N ILE A 132 4.67 -6.10 -8.49
CA ILE A 132 3.38 -6.62 -8.01
C ILE A 132 2.60 -5.48 -7.36
N LEU A 133 3.21 -4.75 -6.43
CA LEU A 133 2.59 -3.63 -5.71
C LEU A 133 2.11 -2.51 -6.64
N GLU A 134 2.76 -2.28 -7.78
CA GLU A 134 2.32 -1.28 -8.77
C GLU A 134 1.00 -1.65 -9.48
N LYS A 135 0.71 -2.95 -9.57
CA LYS A 135 -0.45 -3.48 -10.30
C LYS A 135 -1.63 -3.76 -9.37
N VAL A 136 -1.34 -4.21 -8.16
CA VAL A 136 -2.36 -4.55 -7.18
C VAL A 136 -2.98 -3.27 -6.63
N ASN A 137 -4.30 -3.14 -6.82
CA ASN A 137 -5.11 -2.10 -6.21
C ASN A 137 -6.22 -2.78 -5.42
N SER A 138 -5.98 -2.95 -4.12
CA SER A 138 -6.87 -3.66 -3.20
C SER A 138 -7.00 -2.86 -1.91
N GLN A 139 -8.17 -2.90 -1.30
CA GLN A 139 -8.35 -2.37 0.06
C GLN A 139 -7.86 -3.35 1.14
N PHE A 140 -7.59 -4.60 0.78
CA PHE A 140 -7.15 -5.67 1.69
C PHE A 140 -5.65 -6.02 1.53
N VAL A 141 -4.93 -5.29 0.66
CA VAL A 141 -3.48 -5.38 0.49
C VAL A 141 -2.89 -3.99 0.66
N VAL A 142 -1.71 -3.86 1.24
CA VAL A 142 -1.03 -2.57 1.30
C VAL A 142 -0.80 -2.02 -0.11
N ASN A 143 -1.14 -0.76 -0.32
CA ASN A 143 -0.99 -0.12 -1.63
C ASN A 143 0.33 0.65 -1.71
N LEU A 144 0.99 0.58 -2.85
CA LEU A 144 2.15 1.38 -3.19
C LEU A 144 1.69 2.74 -3.72
N ALA A 145 1.99 3.82 -2.99
CA ALA A 145 1.66 5.18 -3.43
C ALA A 145 2.79 5.82 -4.23
N TYR A 146 4.04 5.56 -3.84
CA TYR A 146 5.23 6.10 -4.50
C TYR A 146 6.38 5.09 -4.45
N ALA A 147 7.23 5.11 -5.50
CA ALA A 147 8.50 4.38 -5.52
C ALA A 147 9.60 5.28 -6.07
N TYR A 148 10.69 5.39 -5.32
CA TYR A 148 11.86 6.19 -5.70
C TYR A 148 13.15 5.58 -5.16
N GLU A 149 14.27 6.02 -5.68
CA GLU A 149 15.57 5.62 -5.18
C GLU A 149 16.33 6.80 -4.57
N THR A 150 17.25 6.45 -3.68
CA THR A 150 18.31 7.34 -3.17
C THR A 150 19.67 6.75 -3.52
N LYS A 151 20.75 7.47 -3.23
CA LYS A 151 22.10 6.93 -3.39
C LYS A 151 22.28 5.56 -2.73
N ASP A 152 21.66 5.35 -1.56
CA ASP A 152 21.94 4.18 -0.70
C ASP A 152 20.76 3.20 -0.58
N ALA A 153 19.55 3.59 -0.99
CA ALA A 153 18.35 2.80 -0.75
C ALA A 153 17.31 2.91 -1.87
N LEU A 154 16.54 1.84 -2.04
CA LEU A 154 15.29 1.81 -2.77
C LEU A 154 14.16 2.06 -1.77
N CYS A 155 13.21 2.91 -2.12
CA CYS A 155 12.15 3.36 -1.22
C CYS A 155 10.77 3.03 -1.82
N LEU A 156 10.02 2.19 -1.13
CA LEU A 156 8.62 1.89 -1.43
C LEU A 156 7.75 2.60 -0.38
N VAL A 157 6.93 3.56 -0.81
CA VAL A 157 6.03 4.32 0.05
C VAL A 157 4.66 3.68 0.01
N LEU A 158 4.28 3.05 1.12
CA LEU A 158 3.14 2.16 1.27
C LEU A 158 2.09 2.76 2.19
N THR A 159 0.86 2.26 2.10
CA THR A 159 -0.19 2.56 3.09
C THR A 159 0.35 2.34 4.50
N ILE A 160 0.18 3.33 5.39
CA ILE A 160 0.54 3.19 6.80
C ILE A 160 -0.53 2.41 7.54
N MET A 161 -0.09 1.51 8.43
CA MET A 161 -0.96 0.66 9.24
C MET A 161 -0.53 0.84 10.71
N ASN A 162 -1.31 1.60 11.48
CA ASN A 162 -0.92 1.97 12.85
C ASN A 162 -1.46 1.02 13.91
N GLY A 163 -2.42 0.16 13.57
CA GLY A 163 -3.04 -0.78 14.51
C GLY A 163 -2.17 -2.00 14.88
N GLY A 164 -0.93 -2.08 14.36
CA GLY A 164 -0.02 -3.20 14.62
C GLY A 164 -0.25 -4.41 13.73
N ASP A 165 0.50 -5.48 14.01
CA ASP A 165 0.37 -6.76 13.29
C ASP A 165 -0.53 -7.77 14.04
N LEU A 166 -1.06 -8.71 13.29
CA LEU A 166 -1.98 -9.72 13.83
C LEU A 166 -1.31 -10.62 14.89
N LYS A 167 0.01 -10.83 14.79
CA LYS A 167 0.77 -11.58 15.79
C LYS A 167 0.76 -10.91 17.15
N PHE A 168 0.95 -9.59 17.17
CA PHE A 168 0.86 -8.81 18.40
C PHE A 168 -0.52 -8.97 19.03
N HIS A 169 -1.58 -8.85 18.23
CA HIS A 169 -2.95 -9.00 18.69
C HIS A 169 -3.28 -10.41 19.19
N ILE A 170 -2.79 -11.47 18.52
CA ILE A 170 -3.02 -12.86 18.94
C ILE A 170 -2.33 -13.17 20.27
N TYR A 171 -1.10 -12.65 20.49
CA TYR A 171 -0.23 -13.14 21.56
C TYR A 171 0.00 -12.18 22.71
N ASN A 172 -0.22 -10.88 22.50
CA ASN A 172 0.17 -9.83 23.44
C ASN A 172 -1.02 -9.05 24.03
N MET A 173 -2.24 -9.34 23.57
CA MET A 173 -3.45 -8.69 24.07
C MET A 173 -4.31 -9.70 24.84
N GLY A 174 -4.12 -9.76 26.16
CA GLY A 174 -4.89 -10.64 27.04
C GLY A 174 -4.57 -12.13 26.84
N ASN A 175 -5.61 -12.97 26.84
CA ASN A 175 -5.49 -14.39 26.57
C ASN A 175 -5.21 -14.62 25.08
N PRO A 176 -4.30 -15.54 24.73
CA PRO A 176 -3.99 -15.80 23.34
C PRO A 176 -5.18 -16.29 22.52
N GLY A 177 -5.28 -15.75 21.32
CA GLY A 177 -6.38 -16.01 20.39
C GLY A 177 -7.48 -14.96 20.47
N PHE A 178 -8.44 -15.09 19.57
CA PHE A 178 -9.62 -14.21 19.45
C PHE A 178 -10.89 -15.02 19.65
N GLU A 179 -11.98 -14.29 19.96
CA GLU A 179 -13.32 -14.81 19.76
C GLU A 179 -13.54 -15.09 18.26
N GLU A 180 -14.34 -16.09 17.95
CA GLU A 180 -14.51 -16.59 16.59
C GLU A 180 -15.05 -15.52 15.63
N GLU A 181 -15.91 -14.62 16.09
CA GLU A 181 -16.43 -13.51 15.29
C GLU A 181 -15.31 -12.61 14.75
N ARG A 182 -14.32 -12.27 15.59
CA ARG A 182 -13.15 -11.48 15.18
C ARG A 182 -12.26 -12.25 14.20
N ALA A 183 -12.05 -13.54 14.47
CA ALA A 183 -11.29 -14.41 13.57
C ALA A 183 -11.96 -14.54 12.20
N LEU A 184 -13.29 -14.69 12.16
CA LEU A 184 -14.09 -14.76 10.94
C LEU A 184 -13.98 -13.47 10.11
N PHE A 185 -14.11 -12.32 10.77
CA PHE A 185 -14.03 -11.03 10.09
C PHE A 185 -12.66 -10.85 9.40
N TYR A 186 -11.58 -11.09 10.13
CA TYR A 186 -10.24 -10.98 9.56
C TYR A 186 -9.96 -12.04 8.49
N ALA A 187 -10.44 -13.27 8.69
CA ALA A 187 -10.34 -14.31 7.67
C ALA A 187 -11.04 -13.92 6.37
N ALA A 188 -12.20 -13.26 6.45
CA ALA A 188 -12.93 -12.77 5.29
C ALA A 188 -12.16 -11.66 4.55
N GLU A 189 -11.58 -10.72 5.27
CA GLU A 189 -10.74 -9.65 4.67
C GLU A 189 -9.46 -10.22 4.04
N ILE A 190 -8.78 -11.16 4.72
CA ILE A 190 -7.60 -11.85 4.17
C ILE A 190 -7.96 -12.60 2.89
N LEU A 191 -9.10 -13.32 2.89
CA LEU A 191 -9.57 -14.05 1.71
C LEU A 191 -9.84 -13.12 0.52
N CYS A 192 -10.44 -11.95 0.74
CA CYS A 192 -10.62 -10.93 -0.29
C CYS A 192 -9.28 -10.39 -0.80
N GLY A 193 -8.32 -10.17 0.08
CA GLY A 193 -6.96 -9.74 -0.31
C GLY A 193 -6.21 -10.80 -1.13
N LEU A 194 -6.35 -12.08 -0.77
CA LEU A 194 -5.81 -13.19 -1.57
C LEU A 194 -6.49 -13.27 -2.93
N GLU A 195 -7.82 -13.13 -2.98
CA GLU A 195 -8.58 -13.12 -4.25
C GLU A 195 -8.10 -12.01 -5.20
N ASP A 196 -7.83 -10.81 -4.67
CA ASP A 196 -7.29 -9.70 -5.48
C ASP A 196 -5.89 -10.01 -6.03
N LEU A 197 -5.02 -10.64 -5.23
CA LEU A 197 -3.70 -11.11 -5.68
C LEU A 197 -3.81 -12.23 -6.72
N HIS A 198 -4.70 -13.20 -6.47
CA HIS A 198 -4.93 -14.34 -7.35
C HIS A 198 -5.54 -13.93 -8.70
N ARG A 199 -6.37 -12.87 -8.73
CA ARG A 199 -6.91 -12.30 -9.98
C ARG A 199 -5.80 -11.76 -10.90
N GLU A 200 -4.68 -11.33 -10.31
CA GLU A 200 -3.46 -10.94 -11.05
C GLU A 200 -2.51 -12.13 -11.30
N ASN A 201 -2.98 -13.37 -11.12
CA ASN A 201 -2.17 -14.60 -11.17
C ASN A 201 -0.95 -14.55 -10.24
N THR A 202 -1.08 -13.92 -9.08
CA THR A 202 0.00 -13.75 -8.12
C THR A 202 -0.27 -14.62 -6.90
N VAL A 203 0.65 -15.55 -6.58
CA VAL A 203 0.65 -16.32 -5.34
C VAL A 203 1.50 -15.60 -4.29
N TYR A 204 0.97 -15.50 -3.07
CA TYR A 204 1.58 -14.71 -2.00
C TYR A 204 2.68 -15.45 -1.25
N ARG A 205 2.48 -16.71 -0.85
CA ARG A 205 3.44 -17.68 -0.28
C ARG A 205 3.97 -17.41 1.13
N ASP A 206 3.63 -16.31 1.77
CA ASP A 206 4.13 -15.98 3.13
C ASP A 206 3.02 -15.51 4.06
N LEU A 207 1.86 -16.16 3.99
CA LEU A 207 0.72 -15.85 4.84
C LEU A 207 1.01 -16.28 6.27
N LYS A 208 1.13 -15.30 7.16
CA LYS A 208 1.44 -15.47 8.60
C LYS A 208 0.98 -14.22 9.37
N PRO A 209 0.78 -14.31 10.69
CA PRO A 209 0.26 -13.20 11.50
C PRO A 209 1.08 -11.92 11.43
N GLU A 210 2.40 -12.01 11.28
CA GLU A 210 3.30 -10.84 11.20
C GLU A 210 3.09 -10.00 9.93
N ASN A 211 2.54 -10.60 8.89
CA ASN A 211 2.34 -9.97 7.59
C ASN A 211 0.91 -9.44 7.41
N ILE A 212 0.05 -9.58 8.39
CA ILE A 212 -1.30 -9.04 8.41
C ILE A 212 -1.33 -7.85 9.36
N LEU A 213 -1.53 -6.66 8.82
CA LEU A 213 -1.46 -5.41 9.55
C LEU A 213 -2.86 -4.81 9.72
N LEU A 214 -3.11 -4.20 10.88
CA LEU A 214 -4.34 -3.46 11.18
C LEU A 214 -4.16 -1.97 10.92
N ASP A 215 -5.18 -1.34 10.38
CA ASP A 215 -5.27 0.13 10.30
C ASP A 215 -5.85 0.75 11.57
N ASP A 216 -6.04 2.07 11.57
CA ASP A 216 -6.58 2.82 12.71
C ASP A 216 -8.06 2.50 12.97
N TYR A 217 -8.77 1.91 12.03
CA TYR A 217 -10.19 1.58 12.09
C TYR A 217 -10.47 0.12 12.43
N GLY A 218 -9.44 -0.73 12.43
CA GLY A 218 -9.55 -2.15 12.73
C GLY A 218 -9.69 -3.06 11.51
N HIS A 219 -9.58 -2.51 10.30
CA HIS A 219 -9.47 -3.29 9.07
C HIS A 219 -8.06 -3.82 8.88
N ILE A 220 -7.92 -4.99 8.22
CA ILE A 220 -6.60 -5.56 7.94
C ILE A 220 -6.15 -5.33 6.50
N ARG A 221 -4.82 -5.38 6.31
CA ARG A 221 -4.21 -5.50 4.99
C ARG A 221 -3.08 -6.53 5.01
N ILE A 222 -2.99 -7.30 3.93
CA ILE A 222 -1.84 -8.17 3.65
C ILE A 222 -0.65 -7.28 3.30
N SER A 223 0.49 -7.51 3.93
CA SER A 223 1.73 -6.74 3.74
C SER A 223 2.89 -7.64 3.29
N ASP A 224 4.05 -7.05 3.01
CA ASP A 224 5.30 -7.75 2.65
C ASP A 224 5.17 -8.77 1.50
N LEU A 225 5.08 -8.27 0.27
CA LEU A 225 4.98 -9.08 -0.95
C LEU A 225 6.35 -9.57 -1.45
N GLY A 226 7.40 -9.53 -0.62
CA GLY A 226 8.75 -9.92 -1.01
C GLY A 226 8.89 -11.38 -1.46
N LEU A 227 8.01 -12.27 -1.03
CA LEU A 227 7.97 -13.66 -1.47
C LEU A 227 6.85 -13.95 -2.49
N ALA A 228 6.00 -12.98 -2.80
CA ALA A 228 4.96 -13.15 -3.80
C ALA A 228 5.56 -13.31 -5.20
N VAL A 229 4.89 -14.04 -6.07
CA VAL A 229 5.35 -14.22 -7.45
C VAL A 229 4.17 -14.33 -8.41
N LYS A 230 4.30 -13.69 -9.57
CA LYS A 230 3.34 -13.84 -10.65
C LYS A 230 3.59 -15.16 -11.39
N ILE A 231 2.56 -15.98 -11.52
CA ILE A 231 2.58 -17.24 -12.24
C ILE A 231 2.09 -16.95 -13.66
N PRO A 232 2.85 -17.32 -14.72
CA PRO A 232 2.35 -17.21 -16.08
C PRO A 232 1.09 -18.06 -16.27
N GLU A 233 0.19 -17.61 -17.13
CA GLU A 233 -1.08 -18.29 -17.39
C GLU A 233 -0.86 -19.72 -17.88
N GLY A 234 -1.55 -20.69 -17.28
CA GLY A 234 -1.43 -22.11 -17.59
C GLY A 234 -0.17 -22.79 -17.04
N GLU A 235 0.70 -22.05 -16.34
CA GLU A 235 1.92 -22.60 -15.75
C GLU A 235 1.78 -22.91 -14.26
N SER A 236 2.78 -23.59 -13.72
CA SER A 236 2.96 -23.84 -12.30
C SER A 236 4.41 -23.61 -11.92
N ILE A 237 4.63 -23.21 -10.69
CA ILE A 237 5.97 -22.91 -10.16
C ILE A 237 6.45 -23.99 -9.19
N ARG A 238 7.73 -23.95 -8.85
CA ARG A 238 8.37 -24.81 -7.86
C ARG A 238 9.27 -23.98 -6.96
N GLY A 239 9.46 -24.42 -5.75
CA GLY A 239 10.42 -23.82 -4.80
C GLY A 239 9.93 -23.87 -3.37
N ARG A 240 10.85 -24.22 -2.46
CA ARG A 240 10.60 -24.26 -1.03
C ARG A 240 10.78 -22.88 -0.42
N VAL A 241 9.72 -22.07 -0.50
CA VAL A 241 9.69 -20.66 -0.09
C VAL A 241 8.57 -20.44 0.91
N GLY A 242 8.81 -19.64 1.94
CA GLY A 242 7.84 -19.30 2.99
C GLY A 242 8.43 -19.40 4.39
N THR A 243 7.58 -19.24 5.39
CA THR A 243 7.93 -19.28 6.81
C THR A 243 7.67 -20.68 7.40
N VAL A 244 8.60 -21.18 8.22
CA VAL A 244 8.49 -22.50 8.87
C VAL A 244 7.20 -22.57 9.69
N GLY A 245 6.43 -23.65 9.50
CA GLY A 245 5.15 -23.89 10.14
C GLY A 245 3.93 -23.35 9.39
N TYR A 246 4.15 -22.52 8.34
CA TYR A 246 3.09 -22.00 7.45
C TYR A 246 3.22 -22.49 6.01
N MET A 247 4.37 -23.08 5.65
CA MET A 247 4.55 -23.66 4.32
C MET A 247 3.64 -24.88 4.14
N ALA A 248 2.95 -24.94 3.01
CA ALA A 248 2.08 -26.05 2.65
C ALA A 248 2.88 -27.34 2.33
N PRO A 249 2.27 -28.54 2.45
CA PRO A 249 2.91 -29.82 2.17
C PRO A 249 3.57 -29.90 0.79
N GLU A 250 2.91 -29.43 -0.26
CA GLU A 250 3.45 -29.41 -1.62
C GLU A 250 4.69 -28.51 -1.76
N VAL A 251 4.76 -27.43 -0.97
CA VAL A 251 5.93 -26.52 -0.92
C VAL A 251 7.10 -27.20 -0.20
N LEU A 252 6.84 -27.88 0.95
CA LEU A 252 7.84 -28.63 1.70
C LEU A 252 8.42 -29.76 0.88
N ASN A 253 7.59 -30.46 0.10
CA ASN A 253 7.96 -31.58 -0.77
C ASN A 253 8.55 -31.09 -2.13
N ASN A 254 8.75 -29.77 -2.29
CA ASN A 254 9.25 -29.18 -3.51
C ASN A 254 8.50 -29.65 -4.78
N GLN A 255 7.18 -29.82 -4.66
CA GLN A 255 6.29 -30.14 -5.79
C GLN A 255 5.98 -28.89 -6.60
N ARG A 256 5.36 -29.05 -7.77
CA ARG A 256 4.83 -27.90 -8.53
C ARG A 256 3.48 -27.48 -7.92
N TYR A 257 3.28 -26.16 -7.84
CA TYR A 257 2.07 -25.57 -7.29
C TYR A 257 1.66 -24.30 -8.04
N THR A 258 0.44 -23.86 -7.81
CA THR A 258 -0.11 -22.57 -8.28
C THR A 258 -0.49 -21.72 -7.08
N LEU A 259 -1.76 -21.53 -6.81
CA LEU A 259 -2.28 -20.68 -5.72
C LEU A 259 -2.52 -21.44 -4.41
N SER A 260 -2.39 -22.76 -4.44
CA SER A 260 -2.73 -23.66 -3.31
C SER A 260 -2.04 -23.33 -1.98
N PRO A 261 -0.76 -22.86 -1.92
CA PRO A 261 -0.13 -22.54 -0.64
C PRO A 261 -0.83 -21.42 0.14
N ASP A 262 -1.51 -20.52 -0.54
CA ASP A 262 -2.19 -19.40 0.11
C ASP A 262 -3.45 -19.85 0.85
N TYR A 263 -4.20 -20.82 0.33
CA TYR A 263 -5.34 -21.43 1.02
C TYR A 263 -4.91 -22.25 2.24
N TRP A 264 -3.80 -22.97 2.15
CA TRP A 264 -3.17 -23.60 3.30
C TRP A 264 -2.80 -22.57 4.37
N GLY A 265 -2.13 -21.48 3.98
CA GLY A 265 -1.78 -20.40 4.88
C GLY A 265 -2.98 -19.74 5.55
N LEU A 266 -4.10 -19.59 4.82
CA LEU A 266 -5.36 -19.11 5.38
C LEU A 266 -5.88 -20.04 6.46
N GLY A 267 -5.84 -21.37 6.24
CA GLY A 267 -6.20 -22.37 7.24
C GLY A 267 -5.34 -22.27 8.51
N CYS A 268 -4.02 -22.10 8.35
CA CYS A 268 -3.10 -21.86 9.47
C CYS A 268 -3.48 -20.61 10.26
N LEU A 269 -3.81 -19.50 9.57
CA LEU A 269 -4.18 -18.24 10.22
C LEU A 269 -5.51 -18.33 10.96
N ILE A 270 -6.55 -18.91 10.36
CA ILE A 270 -7.85 -19.11 11.04
C ILE A 270 -7.65 -19.94 12.30
N TYR A 271 -6.92 -21.03 12.20
CA TYR A 271 -6.60 -21.86 13.36
C TYR A 271 -5.87 -21.05 14.44
N GLU A 272 -4.82 -20.33 14.08
CA GLU A 272 -3.98 -19.58 15.01
C GLU A 272 -4.72 -18.41 15.66
N MET A 273 -5.60 -17.72 14.92
CA MET A 273 -6.46 -16.67 15.45
C MET A 273 -7.38 -17.16 16.56
N ILE A 274 -7.97 -18.36 16.42
CA ILE A 274 -8.90 -18.94 17.40
C ILE A 274 -8.13 -19.64 18.54
N ALA A 275 -7.16 -20.48 18.18
CA ALA A 275 -6.43 -21.30 19.16
C ALA A 275 -5.44 -20.49 20.01
N GLY A 276 -4.91 -19.37 19.49
CA GLY A 276 -3.80 -18.63 20.10
C GLY A 276 -2.45 -19.34 19.97
N GLN A 277 -2.33 -20.28 19.05
CA GLN A 277 -1.10 -20.98 18.68
C GLN A 277 -1.20 -21.55 17.27
N SER A 278 -0.06 -21.71 16.61
CA SER A 278 0.01 -22.35 15.28
C SER A 278 -0.48 -23.81 15.33
N PRO A 279 -1.11 -24.35 14.26
CA PRO A 279 -1.62 -25.72 14.24
C PRO A 279 -0.54 -26.79 14.40
N PHE A 280 0.69 -26.52 13.95
CA PHE A 280 1.79 -27.51 13.94
C PHE A 280 2.94 -27.18 14.89
N ARG A 281 2.82 -26.11 15.68
CA ARG A 281 3.82 -25.70 16.65
C ARG A 281 3.18 -25.09 17.88
N GLY A 282 3.45 -25.66 19.05
CA GLY A 282 2.97 -25.15 20.33
C GLY A 282 3.56 -23.80 20.70
N ARG A 283 2.84 -23.04 21.53
CA ARG A 283 3.28 -21.73 22.03
C ARG A 283 4.58 -21.87 22.81
N LYS A 284 5.60 -21.06 22.44
CA LYS A 284 6.95 -21.08 23.04
C LYS A 284 7.69 -22.42 22.91
N GLU A 285 7.20 -23.36 22.12
CA GLU A 285 7.83 -24.66 21.91
C GLU A 285 9.17 -24.46 21.17
N LYS A 286 10.24 -25.03 21.75
CA LYS A 286 11.57 -25.06 21.15
C LYS A 286 11.77 -26.35 20.37
N VAL A 287 11.32 -26.36 19.13
CA VAL A 287 11.48 -27.50 18.21
C VAL A 287 12.35 -27.12 17.03
N LYS A 288 13.07 -28.11 16.49
CA LYS A 288 13.83 -27.97 15.26
C LYS A 288 12.89 -27.80 14.07
N ARG A 289 13.39 -27.15 13.03
CA ARG A 289 12.64 -26.92 11.78
C ARG A 289 12.12 -28.21 11.17
N GLU A 290 12.95 -29.22 11.11
CA GLU A 290 12.66 -30.52 10.51
C GLU A 290 11.47 -31.21 11.20
N GLU A 291 11.36 -31.05 12.52
CA GLU A 291 10.24 -31.59 13.26
C GLU A 291 8.92 -30.85 12.98
N VAL A 292 8.98 -29.51 12.84
CA VAL A 292 7.80 -28.73 12.43
C VAL A 292 7.38 -29.13 11.03
N ASP A 293 8.33 -29.24 10.10
CA ASP A 293 8.07 -29.63 8.72
C ASP A 293 7.45 -31.05 8.67
N ARG A 294 7.95 -32.01 9.50
CA ARG A 294 7.39 -33.36 9.63
C ARG A 294 5.93 -33.32 10.12
N ARG A 295 5.62 -32.48 11.14
CA ARG A 295 4.25 -32.33 11.63
C ARG A 295 3.31 -31.78 10.55
N VAL A 296 3.73 -30.80 9.77
CA VAL A 296 2.94 -30.29 8.64
C VAL A 296 2.61 -31.43 7.65
N LEU A 297 3.54 -32.34 7.41
CA LEU A 297 3.36 -33.44 6.46
C LEU A 297 2.51 -34.59 7.01
N GLU A 298 2.70 -34.93 8.27
CA GLU A 298 2.24 -36.22 8.83
C GLU A 298 1.16 -36.09 9.93
N THR A 299 1.13 -34.96 10.66
CA THR A 299 0.26 -34.80 11.83
C THR A 299 -1.02 -34.06 11.47
N GLU A 300 -2.14 -34.51 12.02
CA GLU A 300 -3.40 -33.76 11.97
C GLU A 300 -3.44 -32.73 13.10
N GLU A 301 -4.10 -31.64 12.87
CA GLU A 301 -4.31 -30.56 13.83
C GLU A 301 -5.35 -30.94 14.90
N VAL A 302 -5.15 -30.44 16.12
CA VAL A 302 -6.02 -30.73 17.26
C VAL A 302 -6.85 -29.53 17.63
N TYR A 303 -8.15 -29.67 17.70
CA TYR A 303 -9.09 -28.60 18.00
C TYR A 303 -9.54 -28.59 19.46
N SER A 304 -9.46 -27.43 20.10
CA SER A 304 -9.99 -27.19 21.43
C SER A 304 -11.49 -26.85 21.40
N HIS A 305 -12.08 -26.69 22.59
CA HIS A 305 -13.47 -26.24 22.76
C HIS A 305 -13.73 -24.78 22.26
N LYS A 306 -12.68 -24.04 21.93
CA LYS A 306 -12.80 -22.68 21.37
C LYS A 306 -13.34 -22.66 19.94
N PHE A 307 -13.32 -23.77 19.23
CA PHE A 307 -13.75 -23.84 17.84
C PHE A 307 -15.20 -24.32 17.76
N SER A 308 -16.03 -23.59 17.00
CA SER A 308 -17.31 -24.13 16.53
C SER A 308 -17.10 -25.29 15.56
N GLU A 309 -18.16 -26.02 15.23
CA GLU A 309 -18.06 -27.08 14.23
C GLU A 309 -17.76 -26.52 12.84
N GLU A 310 -18.28 -25.33 12.51
CA GLU A 310 -18.01 -24.61 11.26
C GLU A 310 -16.54 -24.18 11.19
N ALA A 311 -15.96 -23.66 12.29
CA ALA A 311 -14.55 -23.29 12.35
C ALA A 311 -13.62 -24.51 12.25
N LYS A 312 -13.96 -25.63 12.90
CA LYS A 312 -13.24 -26.90 12.72
C LYS A 312 -13.32 -27.38 11.28
N SER A 313 -14.50 -27.32 10.69
CA SER A 313 -14.73 -27.75 9.30
C SER A 313 -13.87 -26.98 8.32
N ILE A 314 -13.92 -25.64 8.36
CA ILE A 314 -13.14 -24.82 7.40
C ILE A 314 -11.63 -25.02 7.59
N CYS A 315 -11.14 -25.09 8.83
CA CYS A 315 -9.73 -25.37 9.10
C CYS A 315 -9.30 -26.71 8.51
N LYS A 316 -10.05 -27.79 8.78
CA LYS A 316 -9.77 -29.13 8.22
C LYS A 316 -9.73 -29.13 6.70
N MET A 317 -10.70 -28.47 6.05
CA MET A 317 -10.78 -28.40 4.59
C MET A 317 -9.65 -27.58 3.97
N LEU A 318 -9.22 -26.48 4.60
CA LEU A 318 -8.09 -25.66 4.14
C LEU A 318 -6.73 -26.33 4.46
N LEU A 319 -6.62 -27.06 5.57
CA LEU A 319 -5.41 -27.79 5.99
C LEU A 319 -5.37 -29.23 5.45
N THR A 320 -6.20 -29.54 4.45
CA THR A 320 -6.12 -30.82 3.72
C THR A 320 -4.80 -30.90 2.97
N LYS A 321 -4.05 -31.98 3.22
CA LYS A 321 -2.69 -32.14 2.69
C LYS A 321 -2.66 -32.41 1.19
N ASP A 322 -3.65 -33.13 0.66
CA ASP A 322 -3.85 -33.31 -0.77
C ASP A 322 -4.42 -32.02 -1.40
N VAL A 323 -3.64 -31.40 -2.25
CA VAL A 323 -4.02 -30.14 -2.96
C VAL A 323 -5.34 -30.31 -3.74
N LYS A 324 -5.61 -31.48 -4.31
CA LYS A 324 -6.82 -31.73 -5.11
C LYS A 324 -8.09 -31.77 -4.27
N GLN A 325 -7.97 -32.03 -2.97
CA GLN A 325 -9.08 -32.08 -2.02
C GLN A 325 -9.17 -30.81 -1.16
N ARG A 326 -8.13 -29.95 -1.20
CA ARG A 326 -8.08 -28.72 -0.40
C ARG A 326 -9.11 -27.71 -0.87
N LEU A 327 -9.86 -27.13 0.08
CA LEU A 327 -10.81 -26.05 -0.18
C LEU A 327 -10.12 -24.86 -0.86
N GLY A 328 -10.74 -24.31 -1.91
CA GLY A 328 -10.19 -23.25 -2.74
C GLY A 328 -9.32 -23.76 -3.90
N CYS A 329 -9.05 -25.07 -4.00
CA CYS A 329 -8.22 -25.67 -5.05
C CYS A 329 -8.99 -26.52 -6.05
N GLN A 330 -10.34 -26.54 -5.98
CA GLN A 330 -11.18 -27.42 -6.81
C GLN A 330 -11.73 -26.72 -8.05
N GLY A 331 -11.22 -25.53 -8.38
CA GLY A 331 -11.51 -24.83 -9.64
C GLY A 331 -12.12 -23.44 -9.50
N GLU A 332 -12.86 -23.16 -8.42
CA GLU A 332 -13.50 -21.85 -8.22
C GLU A 332 -12.73 -20.91 -7.25
N GLY A 333 -11.63 -21.38 -6.67
CA GLY A 333 -10.75 -20.56 -5.87
C GLY A 333 -11.42 -19.96 -4.62
N ALA A 334 -11.27 -18.66 -4.42
CA ALA A 334 -11.84 -17.96 -3.27
C ALA A 334 -13.36 -18.08 -3.17
N ALA A 335 -14.07 -18.25 -4.31
CA ALA A 335 -15.53 -18.40 -4.31
C ALA A 335 -15.99 -19.69 -3.58
N GLU A 336 -15.20 -20.77 -3.67
CA GLU A 336 -15.48 -22.00 -2.89
C GLU A 336 -15.39 -21.70 -1.40
N VAL A 337 -14.31 -21.02 -0.99
CA VAL A 337 -14.05 -20.71 0.42
C VAL A 337 -15.12 -19.76 0.98
N LYS A 338 -15.53 -18.75 0.21
CA LYS A 338 -16.59 -17.78 0.60
C LYS A 338 -17.95 -18.45 0.85
N ARG A 339 -18.22 -19.60 0.21
CA ARG A 339 -19.48 -20.35 0.39
C ARG A 339 -19.48 -21.30 1.58
N HIS A 340 -18.33 -21.51 2.24
CA HIS A 340 -18.27 -22.40 3.39
C HIS A 340 -19.16 -21.89 4.55
N PRO A 341 -19.87 -22.77 5.29
CA PRO A 341 -20.77 -22.40 6.40
C PRO A 341 -20.14 -21.48 7.45
N PHE A 342 -18.83 -21.56 7.68
CA PHE A 342 -18.10 -20.62 8.54
C PHE A 342 -18.34 -19.14 8.19
N PHE A 343 -18.49 -18.82 6.91
CA PHE A 343 -18.76 -17.46 6.44
C PHE A 343 -20.25 -17.17 6.23
N LYS A 344 -21.17 -17.99 6.74
CA LYS A 344 -22.62 -17.85 6.53
C LYS A 344 -23.16 -16.46 6.95
N SER A 345 -22.63 -15.88 8.02
CA SER A 345 -23.00 -14.55 8.51
C SER A 345 -22.35 -13.40 7.74
N MET A 346 -21.31 -13.67 6.92
CA MET A 346 -20.52 -12.66 6.24
C MET A 346 -21.14 -12.24 4.92
N ASN A 347 -21.43 -10.95 4.79
CA ASN A 347 -21.82 -10.37 3.50
C ASN A 347 -20.59 -9.81 2.79
N PHE A 348 -19.96 -10.62 1.94
CA PHE A 348 -18.75 -10.24 1.21
C PHE A 348 -18.94 -9.00 0.31
N LYS A 349 -20.11 -8.79 -0.29
CA LYS A 349 -20.35 -7.58 -1.11
C LYS A 349 -20.32 -6.30 -0.28
N ARG A 350 -20.86 -6.35 0.95
CA ARG A 350 -20.77 -5.21 1.88
C ARG A 350 -19.38 -5.04 2.43
N LEU A 351 -18.66 -6.13 2.71
CA LEU A 351 -17.25 -6.10 3.12
C LEU A 351 -16.38 -5.44 2.06
N GLU A 352 -16.50 -5.89 0.81
CA GLU A 352 -15.77 -5.33 -0.34
C GLU A 352 -16.18 -3.89 -0.68
N ALA A 353 -17.35 -3.45 -0.24
CA ALA A 353 -17.79 -2.06 -0.36
C ALA A 353 -17.35 -1.16 0.83
N GLY A 354 -16.63 -1.72 1.83
CA GLY A 354 -16.25 -0.99 3.04
C GLY A 354 -17.44 -0.58 3.92
N MET A 355 -18.50 -1.39 3.93
CA MET A 355 -19.77 -1.09 4.61
C MET A 355 -20.01 -1.98 5.85
N LEU A 356 -18.96 -2.63 6.32
CA LEU A 356 -19.02 -3.42 7.55
C LEU A 356 -18.01 -2.85 8.56
N ASP A 357 -18.46 -2.69 9.79
CA ASP A 357 -17.61 -2.24 10.89
C ASP A 357 -16.80 -3.41 11.43
N PRO A 358 -15.48 -3.25 11.67
CA PRO A 358 -14.66 -4.27 12.30
C PRO A 358 -15.09 -4.53 13.75
N PRO A 359 -15.02 -5.78 14.22
CA PRO A 359 -15.39 -6.15 15.60
C PRO A 359 -14.39 -5.65 16.66
N PHE A 360 -13.28 -5.09 16.22
CA PHE A 360 -12.26 -4.48 17.09
C PHE A 360 -11.69 -3.24 16.43
N VAL A 361 -11.67 -2.14 17.18
CA VAL A 361 -11.03 -0.89 16.76
C VAL A 361 -9.84 -0.61 17.66
N PRO A 362 -8.63 -0.40 17.11
CA PRO A 362 -7.46 -0.03 17.91
C PRO A 362 -7.66 1.28 18.66
N ASP A 363 -7.21 1.36 19.93
CA ASP A 363 -7.14 2.63 20.66
C ASP A 363 -6.05 3.51 20.02
N PRO A 364 -6.37 4.70 19.51
CA PRO A 364 -5.39 5.57 18.86
C PRO A 364 -4.26 6.05 19.79
N ARG A 365 -4.44 5.90 21.11
CA ARG A 365 -3.42 6.23 22.12
C ARG A 365 -2.53 5.07 22.50
N ALA A 366 -2.90 3.85 22.12
CA ALA A 366 -2.12 2.64 22.41
C ALA A 366 -1.04 2.41 21.35
N VAL A 367 0.01 1.72 21.76
CA VAL A 367 1.12 1.31 20.88
C VAL A 367 1.03 -0.19 20.67
N TYR A 368 0.68 -0.61 19.46
CA TYR A 368 0.51 -2.02 19.07
C TYR A 368 1.77 -2.58 18.39
N CYS A 369 2.95 -2.22 18.86
CA CYS A 369 4.20 -2.74 18.36
C CYS A 369 5.19 -2.95 19.51
N LYS A 370 6.25 -3.72 19.24
CA LYS A 370 7.38 -3.82 20.17
C LYS A 370 8.00 -2.46 20.39
N ASP A 371 8.59 -2.25 21.58
CA ASP A 371 9.29 -1.00 21.89
C ASP A 371 10.35 -0.71 20.81
N VAL A 372 10.50 0.57 20.48
CA VAL A 372 11.53 1.03 19.54
C VAL A 372 12.93 0.67 20.04
N LEU A 373 13.13 0.57 21.36
CA LEU A 373 14.37 0.13 21.97
C LEU A 373 14.69 -1.35 21.71
N ASP A 374 13.69 -2.19 21.46
CA ASP A 374 13.86 -3.60 21.08
C ASP A 374 14.22 -3.77 19.59
N ILE A 375 14.19 -2.69 18.81
CA ILE A 375 14.56 -2.72 17.40
C ILE A 375 16.06 -2.66 17.28
N GLU A 376 16.71 -3.81 17.09
CA GLU A 376 18.17 -3.92 16.90
C GLU A 376 18.69 -2.96 15.82
N GLN A 377 19.82 -2.29 16.11
CA GLN A 377 20.47 -1.46 15.11
C GLN A 377 21.09 -2.33 14.01
N PHE A 378 20.94 -1.93 12.76
CA PHE A 378 21.60 -2.62 11.67
C PHE A 378 23.10 -2.39 11.71
N SER A 379 23.86 -3.49 11.60
CA SER A 379 25.29 -3.42 11.32
C SER A 379 25.53 -2.84 9.92
N THR A 380 26.53 -2.00 9.76
CA THR A 380 26.95 -1.47 8.46
C THR A 380 27.41 -2.60 7.54
N VAL A 381 26.93 -2.64 6.30
CA VAL A 381 27.40 -3.60 5.30
C VAL A 381 28.77 -3.17 4.80
N LYS A 382 29.81 -3.96 5.13
CA LYS A 382 31.19 -3.76 4.66
C LYS A 382 31.47 -4.65 3.44
N GLY A 383 32.44 -4.23 2.60
CA GLY A 383 32.96 -5.03 1.49
C GLY A 383 32.06 -5.13 0.26
N VAL A 384 31.05 -4.27 0.14
CA VAL A 384 30.17 -4.20 -1.04
C VAL A 384 30.25 -2.81 -1.64
N ASN A 385 30.65 -2.71 -2.90
CA ASN A 385 30.62 -1.48 -3.69
C ASN A 385 29.49 -1.57 -4.70
N LEU A 386 28.84 -0.44 -4.96
CA LEU A 386 27.86 -0.28 -6.04
C LEU A 386 28.61 0.26 -7.27
N ASP A 387 28.22 -0.20 -8.44
CA ASP A 387 28.78 0.21 -9.73
C ASP A 387 27.69 0.70 -10.69
N GLN A 388 28.08 1.08 -11.91
CA GLN A 388 27.15 1.64 -12.89
C GLN A 388 26.05 0.64 -13.31
N THR A 389 26.37 -0.65 -13.33
CA THR A 389 25.34 -1.68 -13.69
C THR A 389 24.29 -1.83 -12.60
N ASP A 390 24.67 -1.61 -11.35
CA ASP A 390 23.72 -1.52 -10.23
C ASP A 390 22.79 -0.32 -10.40
N ASP A 391 23.33 0.86 -10.76
CA ASP A 391 22.53 2.07 -10.94
C ASP A 391 21.54 1.92 -12.09
N ASP A 392 21.93 1.30 -13.23
CA ASP A 392 21.04 0.98 -14.34
C ASP A 392 19.91 0.02 -13.94
N PHE A 393 20.20 -0.93 -13.06
CA PHE A 393 19.19 -1.83 -12.50
C PHE A 393 18.26 -1.08 -11.54
N TYR A 394 18.82 -0.33 -10.60
CA TYR A 394 18.05 0.35 -9.56
C TYR A 394 17.20 1.50 -10.09
N SER A 395 17.58 2.14 -11.20
CA SER A 395 16.77 3.16 -11.87
C SER A 395 15.36 2.67 -12.23
N LYS A 396 15.19 1.36 -12.50
CA LYS A 396 13.90 0.71 -12.76
C LYS A 396 12.93 0.76 -11.56
N PHE A 397 13.45 1.10 -10.38
CA PHE A 397 12.65 1.27 -9.17
C PHE A 397 11.93 2.62 -9.10
N SER A 398 12.42 3.63 -9.81
CA SER A 398 11.92 5.00 -9.73
C SER A 398 10.68 5.19 -10.59
N THR A 399 9.54 4.62 -10.17
CA THR A 399 8.23 4.84 -10.81
C THR A 399 7.72 6.26 -10.58
N GLY A 400 8.08 6.89 -9.45
CA GLY A 400 7.46 8.13 -9.01
C GLY A 400 6.14 7.86 -8.28
N SER A 401 5.09 8.58 -8.65
CA SER A 401 3.73 8.41 -8.12
C SER A 401 3.02 7.25 -8.81
N VAL A 402 2.29 6.43 -8.03
CA VAL A 402 1.40 5.38 -8.55
C VAL A 402 0.00 5.98 -8.70
N SER A 403 -0.57 5.87 -9.88
CA SER A 403 -1.75 6.63 -10.34
C SER A 403 -2.93 6.62 -9.38
N ILE A 404 -3.43 5.43 -9.01
CA ILE A 404 -4.66 5.32 -8.20
C ILE A 404 -4.43 5.76 -6.76
N PRO A 405 -3.42 5.27 -6.02
CA PRO A 405 -3.13 5.75 -4.68
C PRO A 405 -2.83 7.26 -4.63
N TRP A 406 -2.15 7.81 -5.64
CA TRP A 406 -1.91 9.25 -5.73
C TRP A 406 -3.20 10.04 -5.92
N GLN A 407 -4.13 9.58 -6.77
CA GLN A 407 -5.44 10.22 -6.95
C GLN A 407 -6.27 10.16 -5.68
N ASN A 408 -6.27 9.01 -4.99
CA ASN A 408 -6.94 8.86 -3.70
C ASN A 408 -6.36 9.82 -2.65
N GLU A 409 -5.04 9.99 -2.62
CA GLU A 409 -4.39 10.97 -1.75
C GLU A 409 -4.89 12.39 -2.03
N MET A 410 -4.95 12.80 -3.30
CA MET A 410 -5.45 14.13 -3.68
C MET A 410 -6.91 14.33 -3.25
N ILE A 411 -7.72 13.27 -3.29
CA ILE A 411 -9.13 13.30 -2.88
C ILE A 411 -9.24 13.36 -1.35
N GLU A 412 -8.61 12.44 -0.64
CA GLU A 412 -8.69 12.32 0.82
C GLU A 412 -8.13 13.54 1.56
N THR A 413 -7.09 14.17 1.02
CA THR A 413 -6.49 15.38 1.60
C THR A 413 -7.13 16.66 1.09
N GLU A 414 -8.20 16.54 0.31
CA GLU A 414 -8.92 17.65 -0.33
C GLU A 414 -8.05 18.55 -1.22
N CYS A 415 -6.81 18.16 -1.53
CA CYS A 415 -5.94 18.91 -2.43
C CYS A 415 -6.54 19.07 -3.82
N PHE A 416 -7.46 18.19 -4.24
CA PHE A 416 -8.20 18.32 -5.49
C PHE A 416 -9.03 19.60 -5.54
N LYS A 417 -9.46 20.17 -4.41
CA LYS A 417 -10.23 21.41 -4.37
C LYS A 417 -9.45 22.59 -4.97
N GLU A 418 -8.15 22.64 -4.73
CA GLU A 418 -7.28 23.65 -5.32
C GLU A 418 -7.06 23.46 -6.84
N LEU A 419 -7.18 22.22 -7.31
CA LEU A 419 -7.05 21.85 -8.72
C LEU A 419 -8.37 21.98 -9.49
N ASN A 420 -9.48 21.78 -8.82
CA ASN A 420 -10.84 21.74 -9.39
C ASN A 420 -11.74 22.77 -8.71
N VAL A 421 -11.27 24.00 -8.48
CA VAL A 421 -12.09 25.04 -7.86
C VAL A 421 -13.16 25.50 -8.84
N PHE A 422 -14.39 25.15 -8.56
CA PHE A 422 -15.57 25.76 -9.15
C PHE A 422 -16.03 26.89 -8.22
N GLY A 423 -16.47 28.01 -8.80
CA GLY A 423 -17.01 29.10 -8.04
C GLY A 423 -18.24 28.69 -7.20
N PRO A 424 -18.78 29.58 -6.39
CA PRO A 424 -20.00 29.34 -5.62
C PRO A 424 -21.08 28.71 -6.51
N ASN A 425 -21.78 27.71 -6.00
CA ASN A 425 -22.84 26.97 -6.73
C ASN A 425 -22.36 26.10 -7.93
N GLY A 426 -21.10 25.64 -7.92
CA GLY A 426 -20.59 24.78 -8.99
C GLY A 426 -20.28 25.52 -10.29
N THR A 427 -20.17 26.84 -10.26
CA THR A 427 -19.77 27.65 -11.41
C THR A 427 -18.28 27.52 -11.69
N ILE A 428 -17.90 27.75 -12.94
CA ILE A 428 -16.50 27.73 -13.38
C ILE A 428 -15.71 28.73 -12.57
N SER A 429 -14.54 28.32 -12.03
CA SER A 429 -13.68 29.22 -11.27
C SER A 429 -13.17 30.40 -12.14
N PRO A 430 -12.86 31.55 -11.53
CA PRO A 430 -12.46 32.74 -12.25
C PRO A 430 -11.32 32.58 -13.25
N ASP A 431 -10.37 31.64 -12.96
CA ASP A 431 -9.25 31.29 -13.83
C ASP A 431 -9.67 30.59 -15.13
N LEU A 432 -10.88 30.06 -15.18
CA LEU A 432 -11.47 29.37 -16.32
C LEU A 432 -12.55 30.21 -17.00
N ASN A 433 -13.07 31.21 -16.30
CA ASN A 433 -14.06 32.13 -16.87
C ASN A 433 -13.35 33.23 -17.71
N LYS A 434 -13.39 33.05 -19.00
CA LYS A 434 -12.77 34.01 -19.97
C LYS A 434 -13.32 35.46 -19.88
N SER A 435 -14.46 35.62 -19.20
CA SER A 435 -15.11 36.91 -19.00
C SER A 435 -14.65 37.67 -17.75
N TYR A 436 -13.86 37.03 -16.88
CA TYR A 436 -13.30 37.65 -15.69
C TYR A 436 -11.86 38.12 -15.94
N PRO A 437 -11.48 39.33 -15.53
CA PRO A 437 -10.08 39.73 -15.54
C PRO A 437 -9.29 38.76 -14.62
N PRO A 438 -8.06 38.36 -14.99
CA PRO A 438 -7.27 37.46 -14.18
C PRO A 438 -7.01 38.10 -12.81
N GLU A 439 -7.58 37.50 -11.75
CA GLU A 439 -7.17 37.85 -10.40
C GLU A 439 -5.66 37.61 -10.24
N PRO A 440 -4.94 38.51 -9.54
CA PRO A 440 -3.54 38.26 -9.25
C PRO A 440 -3.42 36.92 -8.52
N PRO A 441 -2.48 36.05 -8.90
CA PRO A 441 -2.44 34.65 -8.46
C PRO A 441 -2.35 34.59 -6.95
N LYS A 442 -3.45 34.22 -6.29
CA LYS A 442 -3.40 33.71 -4.91
C LYS A 442 -2.42 32.53 -4.96
N LYS A 443 -1.41 32.55 -4.10
CA LYS A 443 -0.36 31.53 -4.01
C LYS A 443 -0.99 30.15 -3.79
N GLY A 444 -1.41 29.51 -4.86
CA GLY A 444 -2.00 28.17 -4.86
C GLY A 444 -0.98 27.07 -4.54
N LEU A 445 -1.48 25.86 -4.39
CA LEU A 445 -0.67 24.66 -4.08
C LEU A 445 0.57 24.57 -4.97
N LEU A 446 0.46 24.86 -6.26
CA LEU A 446 1.57 24.84 -7.22
C LEU A 446 2.68 25.84 -6.85
N GLN A 447 2.34 27.07 -6.45
CA GLN A 447 3.33 28.04 -6.01
C GLN A 447 3.92 27.72 -4.64
N ARG A 448 3.18 27.00 -3.74
CA ARG A 448 3.71 26.49 -2.48
C ARG A 448 4.71 25.36 -2.74
N ILE A 449 4.41 24.47 -3.67
CA ILE A 449 5.31 23.38 -4.07
C ILE A 449 6.60 23.95 -4.69
N PHE A 450 6.50 24.90 -5.63
CA PHE A 450 7.66 25.47 -6.32
C PHE A 450 8.43 26.52 -5.50
N LYS A 451 7.78 27.34 -4.67
CA LYS A 451 8.49 28.30 -3.80
C LYS A 451 9.30 27.63 -2.69
N ARG A 452 8.87 26.47 -2.18
CA ARG A 452 9.67 25.73 -1.22
C ARG A 452 10.93 25.08 -1.82
N GLN A 453 10.95 24.81 -3.12
CA GLN A 453 12.17 24.36 -3.81
C GLN A 453 13.18 25.48 -4.03
N HIS A 454 12.73 26.74 -4.22
CA HIS A 454 13.65 27.88 -4.46
C HIS A 454 14.18 28.56 -3.18
N GLN A 455 13.49 28.44 -2.04
CA GLN A 455 13.98 29.06 -0.79
C GLN A 455 15.13 28.31 -0.09
N ASN A 456 15.43 27.10 -0.54
CA ASN A 456 16.60 26.35 0.01
C ASN A 456 17.92 26.63 -0.73
N ASN A 457 17.91 27.40 -1.83
CA ASN A 457 19.11 27.69 -2.62
C ASN A 457 19.67 29.11 -2.44
N SER A 458 19.12 29.91 -1.54
CA SER A 458 19.62 31.27 -1.31
C SER A 458 19.86 31.56 0.18
N LYS A 459 20.82 30.85 0.76
CA LYS A 459 21.51 31.25 1.99
C LYS A 459 22.98 30.87 1.88
N SER A 460 23.76 31.73 1.24
CA SER A 460 25.18 31.89 1.53
C SER A 460 25.64 33.28 1.10
N SER A 461 26.01 33.98 2.08
CA SER A 461 27.16 34.87 2.26
C SER A 461 26.91 36.37 2.41
N PRO A 462 27.76 36.99 3.27
CA PRO A 462 27.49 38.30 3.84
C PRO A 462 28.43 39.36 3.29
N ASN A 463 28.15 40.57 3.55
CA ASN A 463 29.05 41.68 3.96
C ASN A 463 28.57 43.06 3.38
N SER A 464 28.44 43.92 4.24
CA SER A 464 29.24 45.05 4.73
C SER A 464 28.64 46.42 4.45
N LYS A 465 28.68 47.21 5.54
CA LYS A 465 28.85 48.65 5.71
C LYS A 465 27.64 49.57 5.63
N ALA A 466 27.27 50.06 6.80
CA ALA A 466 27.58 51.33 7.43
C ALA A 466 26.82 52.54 6.80
N SER A 467 26.06 53.28 7.50
CA SER A 467 26.33 54.33 8.46
C SER A 467 25.10 55.24 8.66
N LEU A 468 24.93 55.59 9.87
CA LEU A 468 24.70 56.89 10.52
C LEU A 468 23.38 57.65 10.36
N ASN A 469 22.94 57.92 11.50
CA ASN A 469 22.45 59.17 12.16
C ASN A 469 20.95 59.39 12.28
N HIS A 470 20.63 59.52 13.46
CA HIS A 470 20.27 60.58 14.43
C HIS A 470 18.80 60.76 14.76
N HIS A 471 18.57 60.67 15.99
CA HIS A 471 18.01 61.54 17.02
C HIS A 471 16.46 61.57 17.06
N ILE A 472 15.77 61.61 18.12
CA ILE A 472 15.84 62.09 19.51
C ILE A 472 14.53 61.72 20.21
N ASN A 473 14.61 61.29 21.46
CA ASN A 473 13.82 61.61 22.68
C ASN A 473 12.29 61.46 22.61
N SER A 474 11.64 61.11 23.65
CA SER A 474 11.88 61.06 25.14
C SER A 474 10.64 60.57 25.83
N ASN A 475 10.87 59.94 26.93
CA ASN A 475 10.20 60.04 28.23
C ASN A 475 8.87 59.38 28.51
N HIS A 476 8.92 58.61 29.48
CA HIS A 476 8.45 58.60 30.89
C HIS A 476 7.10 57.90 31.06
N VAL A 477 6.77 57.17 32.08
CA VAL A 477 7.19 56.89 33.43
C VAL A 477 6.28 55.76 33.95
N SER A 478 6.83 54.84 34.68
CA SER A 478 6.39 54.19 35.93
C SER A 478 4.88 53.80 36.05
N SER A 479 4.48 52.77 36.72
CA SER A 479 4.95 52.07 37.90
C SER A 479 3.98 50.93 38.27
N ASN A 480 4.52 49.90 38.87
CA ASN A 480 4.03 49.14 40.02
C ASN A 480 2.56 48.68 40.06
N SER A 481 2.18 47.53 40.53
CA SER A 481 2.71 46.62 41.56
C SER A 481 1.71 45.48 41.77
N THR A 482 2.25 44.32 42.19
CA THR A 482 1.69 43.35 43.17
C THR A 482 0.27 42.79 42.87
N GLY A 483 -0.02 41.57 43.05
CA GLY A 483 0.46 40.43 43.79
C GLY A 483 -0.64 39.41 43.93
N SER A 484 -0.24 38.18 44.06
CA SER A 484 -0.87 37.07 44.80
C SER A 484 -2.34 36.74 44.68
N SER A 485 -2.66 35.62 44.14
CA SER A 485 -3.09 34.39 44.87
C SER A 485 -3.09 33.25 43.91
#